data_4fff4b2e7a13b315b712d07837a9aaf8
#
_entry.id   4fff4b2e7a13b315b712d07837a9aaf8
#
_cell.length_a   1.000
_cell.length_b   1.000
_cell.length_c   1.000
_cell.angle_alpha   90.00
_cell.angle_beta   90.00
_cell.angle_gamma   90.00
#
_symmetry.space_group_name_H-M   'P 1'
#
loop_
_entity.id
_entity.type
_entity.pdbx_description
1 polymer ?
#
loop_
_entity_poly.entity_id
_entity_poly.type
_entity_poly.pdbx_seq_one_letter_code
_entity_poly.pdbx_strand_id
1 'polypeptide(L)'
;MPPHLYLSMHWTGRLTAEEQQNILDWIADERAKSSLSSDAIKSLKGEPIQPLPLKVALDERKVALGHKLFFEKLLSGDETMSCASCHDLTKGGTDQAKVATGIRGQQGPINSPSVYNASYNLAQFWDGRAKDLQEQAAGPVANPGEMGEEWDNVVKKLSQVNEYKNSFDALYAGKGLTKTTVTDAIAYFEKSLVTGNSRFDQYLRGNNETLTTNEKAGYELFKLNCASCHFGPTLGGGSYEKMGEKHNYFNLRGGELTEADNGRFNVTKDEKDRHFFKVPSLRNVELTFPYFHDGSTANLADAIKMMAKVQRNKDLTKDEITQIEDFLKSLTGEYKGKLVTKLNDKDVQ
;
A
#
# COMPACT_ATOMS: atom_id res chain seq x y z
N MET A 1 -1.06 21.07 8.24
CA MET A 1 -0.57 21.22 9.63
C MET A 1 -1.24 20.16 10.46
N PRO A 2 -0.53 19.42 11.31
CA PRO A 2 -1.16 18.48 12.20
C PRO A 2 -2.16 19.21 13.12
N PRO A 3 -3.27 18.55 13.51
CA PRO A 3 -4.27 19.15 14.38
C PRO A 3 -3.65 19.64 15.70
N HIS A 4 -4.17 20.72 16.29
CA HIS A 4 -3.65 21.31 17.53
C HIS A 4 -3.51 20.28 18.68
N LEU A 5 -4.37 19.27 18.74
CA LEU A 5 -4.30 18.16 19.69
C LEU A 5 -3.09 17.24 19.49
N TYR A 6 -2.61 17.07 18.24
CA TYR A 6 -1.41 16.29 17.95
C TYR A 6 -0.16 16.99 18.49
N LEU A 7 -0.06 18.30 18.29
CA LEU A 7 1.07 19.11 18.76
C LEU A 7 1.17 19.22 20.28
N SER A 8 0.07 19.08 21.02
CA SER A 8 0.09 19.07 22.47
C SER A 8 0.58 17.74 23.08
N MET A 9 0.47 16.64 22.34
CA MET A 9 0.93 15.31 22.76
C MET A 9 2.36 14.99 22.25
N HIS A 10 2.82 15.69 21.20
CA HIS A 10 4.14 15.48 20.57
C HIS A 10 4.96 16.77 20.62
N TRP A 11 5.44 17.13 21.81
CA TRP A 11 6.24 18.34 22.07
C TRP A 11 7.45 18.49 21.13
N THR A 12 8.06 17.38 20.72
CA THR A 12 9.20 17.34 19.78
C THR A 12 8.81 17.55 18.31
N GLY A 13 7.53 17.56 17.99
CA GLY A 13 7.01 17.72 16.63
C GLY A 13 6.70 19.16 16.21
N ARG A 14 7.17 20.16 16.95
CA ARG A 14 7.01 21.55 16.55
C ARG A 14 7.99 21.91 15.44
N LEU A 15 7.45 22.22 14.28
CA LEU A 15 8.23 22.72 13.16
C LEU A 15 8.73 24.14 13.44
N THR A 16 9.96 24.42 13.06
CA THR A 16 10.48 25.80 12.99
C THR A 16 9.71 26.60 11.94
N ALA A 17 9.80 27.92 11.99
CA ALA A 17 9.17 28.78 10.98
C ALA A 17 9.69 28.48 9.55
N GLU A 18 10.97 28.15 9.42
CA GLU A 18 11.60 27.77 8.15
C GLU A 18 11.07 26.43 7.63
N GLU A 19 10.97 25.41 8.49
CA GLU A 19 10.39 24.11 8.13
C GLU A 19 8.92 24.24 7.72
N GLN A 20 8.16 25.10 8.43
CA GLN A 20 6.78 25.39 8.06
C GLN A 20 6.69 26.06 6.70
N GLN A 21 7.57 27.04 6.41
CA GLN A 21 7.59 27.71 5.12
C GLN A 21 7.98 26.76 3.99
N ASN A 22 9.01 25.93 4.17
CA ASN A 22 9.42 24.93 3.20
C ASN A 22 8.29 23.93 2.87
N ILE A 23 7.52 23.52 3.88
CA ILE A 23 6.35 22.67 3.68
C ILE A 23 5.25 23.41 2.89
N LEU A 24 5.01 24.68 3.22
CA LEU A 24 4.00 25.48 2.51
C LEU A 24 4.40 25.72 1.05
N ASP A 25 5.66 25.99 0.79
CA ASP A 25 6.19 26.18 -0.56
C ASP A 25 6.11 24.87 -1.37
N TRP A 26 6.48 23.74 -0.77
CA TRP A 26 6.31 22.44 -1.39
C TRP A 26 4.83 22.11 -1.68
N ILE A 27 3.92 22.40 -0.74
CA ILE A 27 2.48 22.22 -0.94
C ILE A 27 1.98 23.12 -2.10
N ALA A 28 2.47 24.35 -2.20
CA ALA A 28 2.10 25.27 -3.28
C ALA A 28 2.57 24.76 -4.65
N ASP A 29 3.78 24.23 -4.71
CA ASP A 29 4.39 23.66 -5.91
C ASP A 29 3.67 22.40 -6.38
N GLU A 30 3.35 21.48 -5.46
CA GLU A 30 2.56 20.28 -5.75
C GLU A 30 1.11 20.60 -6.15
N ARG A 31 0.50 21.64 -5.55
CA ARG A 31 -0.82 22.13 -5.97
C ARG A 31 -0.80 22.71 -7.40
N ALA A 32 0.25 23.43 -7.77
CA ALA A 32 0.42 23.94 -9.12
C ALA A 32 0.55 22.83 -10.17
N LYS A 33 1.11 21.69 -9.77
CA LYS A 33 1.22 20.46 -10.60
C LYS A 33 -0.06 19.62 -10.61
N SER A 34 -0.97 19.87 -9.67
CA SER A 34 -2.21 19.10 -9.51
C SER A 34 -3.19 19.39 -10.64
N SER A 35 -3.81 18.34 -11.19
CA SER A 35 -4.89 18.45 -12.17
C SER A 35 -6.25 18.85 -11.55
N LEU A 36 -6.29 19.13 -10.24
CA LEU A 36 -7.52 19.54 -9.55
C LEU A 36 -7.86 21.00 -9.87
N SER A 37 -9.15 21.29 -10.10
CA SER A 37 -9.62 22.66 -10.23
C SER A 37 -9.43 23.46 -8.93
N SER A 38 -9.33 24.79 -9.02
CA SER A 38 -9.21 25.66 -7.85
C SER A 38 -10.34 25.47 -6.84
N ASP A 39 -11.54 25.14 -7.31
CA ASP A 39 -12.72 24.92 -6.45
C ASP A 39 -12.69 23.55 -5.78
N ALA A 40 -12.20 22.51 -6.46
CA ALA A 40 -11.93 21.22 -5.83
C ALA A 40 -10.85 21.31 -4.74
N ILE A 41 -9.79 22.12 -4.96
CA ILE A 41 -8.77 22.38 -3.94
C ILE A 41 -9.35 23.11 -2.73
N LYS A 42 -10.27 24.06 -2.94
CA LYS A 42 -10.97 24.74 -1.83
C LYS A 42 -11.88 23.82 -1.04
N SER A 43 -12.59 22.91 -1.71
CA SER A 43 -13.49 21.94 -1.06
C SER A 43 -12.71 20.93 -0.19
N LEU A 44 -11.45 20.65 -0.54
CA LEU A 44 -10.58 19.74 0.21
C LEU A 44 -9.82 20.41 1.37
N LYS A 45 -10.02 21.73 1.61
CA LYS A 45 -9.35 22.43 2.70
C LYS A 45 -9.80 21.87 4.05
N GLY A 46 -8.87 21.23 4.75
CA GLY A 46 -9.13 20.60 6.05
C GLY A 46 -9.51 19.11 5.97
N GLU A 47 -9.74 18.55 4.78
CA GLU A 47 -9.97 17.11 4.63
C GLU A 47 -8.66 16.32 4.85
N PRO A 48 -8.69 15.30 5.71
CA PRO A 48 -7.51 14.48 6.02
C PRO A 48 -7.12 13.56 4.86
N ILE A 49 -8.00 13.36 3.89
CA ILE A 49 -7.86 12.44 2.78
C ILE A 49 -7.93 13.21 1.45
N GLN A 50 -7.15 12.76 0.48
CA GLN A 50 -7.07 13.36 -0.85
C GLN A 50 -7.47 12.31 -1.90
N PRO A 51 -8.11 12.70 -3.00
CA PRO A 51 -8.41 11.75 -4.08
C PRO A 51 -7.12 11.32 -4.77
N LEU A 52 -7.06 10.05 -5.18
CA LEU A 52 -5.98 9.56 -6.03
C LEU A 52 -6.08 10.20 -7.44
N PRO A 53 -4.95 10.43 -8.13
CA PRO A 53 -4.97 10.93 -9.50
C PRO A 53 -5.65 9.95 -10.44
N LEU A 54 -6.27 10.47 -11.50
CA LEU A 54 -6.88 9.64 -12.55
C LEU A 54 -5.83 9.04 -13.48
N LYS A 55 -4.67 9.66 -13.59
CA LYS A 55 -3.57 9.22 -14.45
C LYS A 55 -2.24 9.60 -13.80
N VAL A 56 -1.26 8.71 -13.94
CA VAL A 56 0.13 8.94 -13.54
C VAL A 56 0.97 9.04 -14.81
N ALA A 57 1.80 10.08 -14.91
CA ALA A 57 2.71 10.26 -16.05
C ALA A 57 3.95 9.41 -15.84
N LEU A 58 4.11 8.34 -16.63
CA LEU A 58 5.24 7.41 -16.59
C LEU A 58 5.75 7.12 -18.02
N ASP A 59 6.97 6.62 -18.14
CA ASP A 59 7.45 6.06 -19.42
C ASP A 59 6.76 4.72 -19.67
N GLU A 60 5.78 4.73 -20.57
CA GLU A 60 4.94 3.57 -20.91
C GLU A 60 5.77 2.36 -21.39
N ARG A 61 6.94 2.59 -21.98
CA ARG A 61 7.83 1.50 -22.43
C ARG A 61 8.45 0.79 -21.23
N LYS A 62 8.86 1.55 -20.20
CA LYS A 62 9.34 0.99 -18.92
C LYS A 62 8.23 0.29 -18.17
N VAL A 63 7.02 0.87 -18.17
CA VAL A 63 5.83 0.24 -17.59
C VAL A 63 5.55 -1.11 -18.26
N ALA A 64 5.59 -1.17 -19.60
CA ALA A 64 5.36 -2.41 -20.35
C ALA A 64 6.44 -3.48 -20.07
N LEU A 65 7.71 -3.07 -19.97
CA LEU A 65 8.79 -4.00 -19.60
C LEU A 65 8.62 -4.50 -18.16
N GLY A 66 8.32 -3.60 -17.22
CA GLY A 66 8.08 -3.95 -15.82
C GLY A 66 6.87 -4.87 -15.64
N HIS A 67 5.81 -4.65 -16.44
CA HIS A 67 4.65 -5.53 -16.48
C HIS A 67 5.05 -6.96 -16.86
N LYS A 68 5.81 -7.15 -17.94
CA LYS A 68 6.30 -8.48 -18.32
C LYS A 68 7.11 -9.14 -17.21
N LEU A 69 7.99 -8.37 -16.56
CA LEU A 69 8.82 -8.86 -15.45
C LEU A 69 8.00 -9.22 -14.22
N PHE A 70 6.93 -8.49 -13.93
CA PHE A 70 6.04 -8.77 -12.80
C PHE A 70 5.36 -10.15 -12.92
N PHE A 71 5.12 -10.62 -14.15
CA PHE A 71 4.57 -11.94 -14.43
C PHE A 71 5.65 -12.99 -14.80
N GLU A 72 6.94 -12.60 -14.81
CA GLU A 72 8.03 -13.46 -15.28
C GLU A 72 8.48 -14.46 -14.21
N LYS A 73 8.39 -15.74 -14.54
CA LYS A 73 8.78 -16.83 -13.64
C LYS A 73 10.29 -17.12 -13.61
N LEU A 74 11.05 -16.66 -14.60
CA LEU A 74 12.52 -16.75 -14.60
C LEU A 74 13.15 -16.02 -13.43
N LEU A 75 12.37 -15.16 -12.73
CA LEU A 75 12.79 -14.46 -11.52
C LEU A 75 12.83 -15.36 -10.28
N SER A 76 12.28 -16.58 -10.33
CA SER A 76 12.31 -17.53 -9.21
C SER A 76 13.29 -18.68 -9.47
N GLY A 77 13.78 -19.28 -8.37
CA GLY A 77 14.81 -20.30 -8.40
C GLY A 77 14.38 -21.59 -9.08
N ASP A 78 13.11 -21.94 -9.00
CA ASP A 78 12.52 -23.13 -9.63
C ASP A 78 11.61 -22.79 -10.83
N GLU A 79 11.55 -21.51 -11.23
CA GLU A 79 10.76 -21.00 -12.36
C GLU A 79 9.25 -21.28 -12.23
N THR A 80 8.75 -21.44 -11.01
CA THR A 80 7.33 -21.69 -10.75
C THR A 80 6.56 -20.42 -10.41
N MET A 81 7.22 -19.39 -9.87
CA MET A 81 6.60 -18.20 -9.29
C MET A 81 7.04 -16.90 -9.96
N SER A 82 6.17 -15.91 -9.87
CA SER A 82 6.42 -14.52 -10.26
C SER A 82 5.89 -13.59 -9.16
N CYS A 83 6.05 -12.28 -9.29
CA CYS A 83 5.44 -11.31 -8.36
C CYS A 83 3.91 -11.48 -8.31
N ALA A 84 3.28 -11.74 -9.46
CA ALA A 84 1.85 -11.96 -9.56
C ALA A 84 1.35 -13.20 -8.79
N SER A 85 2.22 -14.12 -8.39
CA SER A 85 1.83 -15.30 -7.60
C SER A 85 1.34 -14.92 -6.20
N CYS A 86 1.94 -13.88 -5.58
CA CYS A 86 1.53 -13.35 -4.28
C CYS A 86 0.77 -12.02 -4.39
N HIS A 87 0.83 -11.36 -5.55
CA HIS A 87 0.23 -10.07 -5.81
C HIS A 87 -0.70 -10.12 -7.03
N ASP A 88 -1.73 -10.98 -6.93
CA ASP A 88 -2.74 -11.14 -7.98
C ASP A 88 -3.58 -9.86 -8.14
N LEU A 89 -3.43 -9.20 -9.28
CA LEU A 89 -4.11 -7.95 -9.57
C LEU A 89 -5.64 -8.09 -9.63
N THR A 90 -6.15 -9.28 -9.90
CA THR A 90 -7.60 -9.56 -9.90
C THR A 90 -8.16 -9.75 -8.49
N LYS A 91 -7.29 -9.91 -7.49
CA LYS A 91 -7.61 -10.12 -6.08
C LYS A 91 -7.20 -8.93 -5.20
N GLY A 92 -7.34 -7.71 -5.72
CA GLY A 92 -6.95 -6.53 -4.97
C GLY A 92 -5.43 -6.36 -4.82
N GLY A 93 -4.62 -7.06 -5.64
CA GLY A 93 -3.15 -7.02 -5.59
C GLY A 93 -2.54 -7.80 -4.44
N THR A 94 -3.24 -8.83 -3.94
CA THR A 94 -2.81 -9.76 -2.88
C THR A 94 -3.05 -11.21 -3.33
N ASP A 95 -2.61 -12.18 -2.54
CA ASP A 95 -2.94 -13.61 -2.76
C ASP A 95 -4.24 -14.03 -2.04
N GLN A 96 -4.78 -13.17 -1.18
CA GLN A 96 -5.90 -13.45 -0.28
C GLN A 96 -5.65 -14.67 0.63
N ALA A 97 -4.38 -14.97 0.91
CA ALA A 97 -3.96 -16.02 1.83
C ALA A 97 -3.58 -15.43 3.20
N LYS A 98 -3.64 -16.25 4.23
CA LYS A 98 -3.25 -15.82 5.59
C LYS A 98 -1.81 -15.31 5.61
N VAL A 99 -0.91 -16.06 4.97
CA VAL A 99 0.50 -15.72 4.77
C VAL A 99 0.92 -16.15 3.37
N ALA A 100 1.94 -15.47 2.81
CA ALA A 100 2.47 -15.80 1.49
C ALA A 100 2.96 -17.25 1.41
N THR A 101 2.82 -17.85 0.23
CA THR A 101 3.41 -19.17 -0.08
C THR A 101 4.49 -18.98 -1.13
N GLY A 102 5.74 -19.26 -0.76
CA GLY A 102 6.89 -19.20 -1.67
C GLY A 102 7.16 -20.49 -2.44
N ILE A 103 8.32 -20.52 -3.14
CA ILE A 103 8.77 -21.71 -3.88
C ILE A 103 8.73 -22.95 -2.99
N ARG A 104 8.49 -24.11 -3.61
CA ARG A 104 8.41 -25.41 -2.92
C ARG A 104 7.36 -25.45 -1.82
N GLY A 105 6.36 -24.56 -1.86
CA GLY A 105 5.27 -24.52 -0.88
C GLY A 105 5.67 -23.99 0.50
N GLN A 106 6.78 -23.28 0.63
CA GLN A 106 7.22 -22.68 1.89
C GLN A 106 6.24 -21.59 2.33
N GLN A 107 5.83 -21.63 3.60
CA GLN A 107 4.95 -20.61 4.17
C GLN A 107 5.79 -19.44 4.67
N GLY A 108 5.46 -18.23 4.22
CA GLY A 108 6.03 -17.00 4.74
C GLY A 108 5.51 -16.66 6.15
N PRO A 109 6.15 -15.73 6.85
CA PRO A 109 5.77 -15.36 8.22
C PRO A 109 4.68 -14.28 8.28
N ILE A 110 4.28 -13.69 7.13
CA ILE A 110 3.50 -12.46 7.10
C ILE A 110 2.52 -12.44 5.91
N ASN A 111 1.41 -11.75 6.08
CA ASN A 111 0.40 -11.54 5.03
C ASN A 111 0.95 -10.65 3.89
N SER A 112 0.62 -11.00 2.65
CA SER A 112 1.02 -10.24 1.44
C SER A 112 0.25 -8.91 1.38
N PRO A 113 0.91 -7.74 1.50
CA PRO A 113 0.23 -6.46 1.31
C PRO A 113 -0.11 -6.22 -0.15
N SER A 114 -1.15 -5.42 -0.40
CA SER A 114 -1.50 -5.05 -1.78
C SER A 114 -0.39 -4.26 -2.45
N VAL A 115 -0.13 -4.56 -3.74
CA VAL A 115 0.74 -3.76 -4.61
C VAL A 115 0.03 -2.54 -5.19
N TYR A 116 -1.31 -2.51 -5.17
CA TYR A 116 -2.04 -1.33 -5.62
C TYR A 116 -1.74 -0.12 -4.72
N ASN A 117 -1.46 1.01 -5.36
CA ASN A 117 -1.14 2.28 -4.71
C ASN A 117 0.12 2.26 -3.83
N ALA A 118 0.96 1.23 -3.91
CA ALA A 118 2.15 1.07 -3.07
C ALA A 118 3.19 2.19 -3.30
N SER A 119 3.16 2.87 -4.45
CA SER A 119 4.03 4.02 -4.74
C SER A 119 3.80 5.24 -3.85
N TYR A 120 2.67 5.31 -3.14
CA TYR A 120 2.35 6.38 -2.20
C TYR A 120 2.81 6.08 -0.77
N ASN A 121 3.33 4.88 -0.50
CA ASN A 121 3.86 4.54 0.81
C ASN A 121 5.20 5.21 1.08
N LEU A 122 5.42 5.65 2.30
CA LEU A 122 6.70 6.24 2.76
C LEU A 122 7.87 5.24 2.70
N ALA A 123 7.57 3.95 2.78
CA ALA A 123 8.50 2.83 2.69
C ALA A 123 7.71 1.55 2.36
N GLN A 124 8.39 0.48 1.95
CA GLN A 124 7.74 -0.77 1.57
C GLN A 124 7.92 -1.86 2.64
N PHE A 125 7.12 -2.92 2.55
CA PHE A 125 6.89 -3.94 3.57
C PHE A 125 6.12 -3.42 4.81
N TRP A 126 5.68 -4.35 5.67
CA TRP A 126 4.99 -4.02 6.91
C TRP A 126 5.87 -3.28 7.90
N ASP A 127 7.16 -3.63 7.96
CA ASP A 127 8.18 -3.07 8.84
C ASP A 127 8.92 -1.86 8.24
N GLY A 128 8.67 -1.56 6.96
CA GLY A 128 9.31 -0.44 6.25
C GLY A 128 10.80 -0.62 5.98
N ARG A 129 11.27 -1.86 5.83
CA ARG A 129 12.70 -2.16 5.61
C ARG A 129 13.23 -1.75 4.24
N ALA A 130 12.37 -1.56 3.24
CA ALA A 130 12.77 -1.03 1.94
C ALA A 130 12.25 0.41 1.76
N LYS A 131 13.13 1.31 1.34
CA LYS A 131 12.83 2.75 1.23
C LYS A 131 11.90 3.08 0.06
N ASP A 132 11.91 2.25 -1.00
CA ASP A 132 11.13 2.45 -2.21
C ASP A 132 10.78 1.11 -2.89
N LEU A 133 9.99 1.18 -3.98
CA LEU A 133 9.55 0.00 -4.73
C LEU A 133 10.73 -0.73 -5.40
N GLN A 134 11.76 -0.01 -5.84
CA GLN A 134 12.93 -0.62 -6.48
C GLN A 134 13.73 -1.47 -5.49
N GLU A 135 13.93 -0.98 -4.29
CA GLU A 135 14.59 -1.73 -3.23
C GLU A 135 13.72 -2.91 -2.76
N GLN A 136 12.40 -2.70 -2.67
CA GLN A 136 11.46 -3.76 -2.33
C GLN A 136 11.53 -4.92 -3.33
N ALA A 137 11.47 -4.64 -4.65
CA ALA A 137 11.48 -5.66 -5.69
C ALA A 137 12.73 -6.56 -5.65
N ALA A 138 13.83 -6.08 -5.08
CA ALA A 138 15.05 -6.87 -4.94
C ALA A 138 14.96 -7.96 -3.86
N GLY A 139 14.14 -7.74 -2.83
CA GLY A 139 14.07 -8.60 -1.64
C GLY A 139 13.46 -9.97 -1.91
N PRO A 140 12.21 -10.08 -2.38
CA PRO A 140 11.51 -11.34 -2.61
C PRO A 140 12.26 -12.30 -3.55
N VAL A 141 12.91 -11.77 -4.59
CA VAL A 141 13.71 -12.57 -5.52
C VAL A 141 14.83 -13.31 -4.80
N ALA A 142 15.56 -12.63 -3.92
CA ALA A 142 16.68 -13.20 -3.19
C ALA A 142 16.27 -13.99 -1.93
N ASN A 143 15.02 -13.85 -1.48
CA ASN A 143 14.55 -14.53 -0.27
C ASN A 143 14.32 -16.02 -0.52
N PRO A 144 15.06 -16.94 0.16
CA PRO A 144 14.89 -18.39 -0.03
C PRO A 144 13.49 -18.90 0.30
N GLY A 145 12.75 -18.20 1.16
CA GLY A 145 11.37 -18.52 1.54
C GLY A 145 10.32 -17.98 0.58
N GLU A 146 10.70 -17.14 -0.40
CA GLU A 146 9.78 -16.54 -1.38
C GLU A 146 10.13 -17.02 -2.80
N MET A 147 11.00 -16.34 -3.54
CA MET A 147 11.36 -16.70 -4.91
C MET A 147 12.71 -17.43 -5.01
N GLY A 148 13.61 -17.29 -4.03
CA GLY A 148 14.82 -18.09 -3.80
C GLY A 148 15.80 -18.15 -4.95
N GLU A 149 16.06 -17.03 -5.63
CA GLU A 149 17.00 -16.96 -6.74
C GLU A 149 18.10 -15.91 -6.50
N GLU A 150 19.30 -16.24 -6.88
CA GLU A 150 20.43 -15.31 -6.86
C GLU A 150 20.33 -14.33 -8.06
N TRP A 151 20.58 -13.03 -7.80
CA TRP A 151 20.42 -11.99 -8.81
C TRP A 151 21.31 -12.19 -10.05
N ASP A 152 22.51 -12.75 -9.88
CA ASP A 152 23.40 -13.05 -11.00
C ASP A 152 22.81 -14.11 -11.93
N ASN A 153 22.12 -15.10 -11.36
CA ASN A 153 21.39 -16.10 -12.13
C ASN A 153 20.17 -15.51 -12.84
N VAL A 154 19.42 -14.64 -12.18
CA VAL A 154 18.29 -13.91 -12.79
C VAL A 154 18.78 -13.14 -14.02
N VAL A 155 19.86 -12.34 -13.87
CA VAL A 155 20.45 -11.57 -14.97
C VAL A 155 20.89 -12.51 -16.10
N LYS A 156 21.53 -13.63 -15.78
CA LYS A 156 21.94 -14.65 -16.76
C LYS A 156 20.74 -15.25 -17.51
N LYS A 157 19.70 -15.69 -16.78
CA LYS A 157 18.49 -16.27 -17.39
C LYS A 157 17.80 -15.28 -18.33
N LEU A 158 17.54 -14.06 -17.86
CA LEU A 158 16.91 -13.01 -18.67
C LEU A 158 17.76 -12.61 -19.89
N SER A 159 19.10 -12.61 -19.78
CA SER A 159 20.00 -12.27 -20.90
C SER A 159 19.96 -13.32 -22.04
N GLN A 160 19.51 -14.53 -21.79
CA GLN A 160 19.32 -15.56 -22.79
C GLN A 160 18.04 -15.37 -23.61
N VAL A 161 17.12 -14.51 -23.14
CA VAL A 161 15.89 -14.17 -23.83
C VAL A 161 16.10 -12.91 -24.64
N ASN A 162 16.15 -13.02 -25.96
CA ASN A 162 16.44 -11.89 -26.88
C ASN A 162 15.50 -10.70 -26.66
N GLU A 163 14.24 -10.95 -26.34
CA GLU A 163 13.26 -9.90 -26.11
C GLU A 163 13.66 -9.03 -24.91
N TYR A 164 14.06 -9.63 -23.78
CA TYR A 164 14.53 -8.87 -22.62
C TYR A 164 15.83 -8.13 -22.95
N LYS A 165 16.82 -8.82 -23.52
CA LYS A 165 18.09 -8.19 -23.89
C LYS A 165 17.86 -6.94 -24.73
N ASN A 166 17.09 -7.03 -25.81
CA ASN A 166 16.80 -5.91 -26.71
C ASN A 166 16.04 -4.78 -26.01
N SER A 167 15.09 -5.11 -25.15
CA SER A 167 14.31 -4.12 -24.39
C SER A 167 15.19 -3.35 -23.41
N PHE A 168 16.08 -4.03 -22.68
CA PHE A 168 17.00 -3.39 -21.76
C PHE A 168 18.06 -2.54 -22.48
N ASP A 169 18.60 -3.01 -23.58
CA ASP A 169 19.55 -2.25 -24.40
C ASP A 169 18.91 -0.95 -24.93
N ALA A 170 17.64 -0.99 -25.32
CA ALA A 170 16.90 0.17 -25.82
C ALA A 170 16.49 1.17 -24.73
N LEU A 171 16.04 0.67 -23.55
CA LEU A 171 15.47 1.52 -22.49
C LEU A 171 16.49 1.97 -21.45
N TYR A 172 17.59 1.22 -21.29
CA TYR A 172 18.63 1.47 -20.30
C TYR A 172 19.99 1.58 -20.97
N ALA A 173 20.08 2.41 -22.01
CA ALA A 173 21.29 2.59 -22.81
C ALA A 173 22.55 2.81 -21.93
N GLY A 174 23.60 2.03 -22.19
CA GLY A 174 24.85 2.04 -21.45
C GLY A 174 24.84 1.34 -20.08
N LYS A 175 23.65 0.92 -19.59
CA LYS A 175 23.52 0.13 -18.34
C LYS A 175 23.16 -1.33 -18.60
N GLY A 176 22.43 -1.60 -19.68
CA GLY A 176 21.99 -2.93 -20.07
C GLY A 176 21.11 -3.63 -19.03
N LEU A 177 21.09 -4.96 -19.10
CA LEU A 177 20.34 -5.83 -18.20
C LEU A 177 21.17 -6.12 -16.94
N THR A 178 20.75 -5.57 -15.82
CA THR A 178 21.39 -5.71 -14.49
C THR A 178 20.30 -5.83 -13.41
N LYS A 179 20.65 -6.27 -12.20
CA LYS A 179 19.75 -6.23 -11.04
C LYS A 179 19.06 -4.86 -10.92
N THR A 180 19.83 -3.77 -11.01
CA THR A 180 19.32 -2.41 -10.83
C THR A 180 18.31 -2.03 -11.91
N THR A 181 18.55 -2.38 -13.16
CA THR A 181 17.61 -2.03 -14.26
C THR A 181 16.38 -2.93 -14.27
N VAL A 182 16.50 -4.19 -13.86
CA VAL A 182 15.36 -5.10 -13.70
C VAL A 182 14.43 -4.61 -12.58
N THR A 183 14.98 -4.29 -11.41
CA THR A 183 14.19 -3.78 -10.29
C THR A 183 13.60 -2.40 -10.56
N ASP A 184 14.30 -1.52 -11.31
CA ASP A 184 13.75 -0.23 -11.77
C ASP A 184 12.54 -0.43 -12.70
N ALA A 185 12.62 -1.36 -13.66
CA ALA A 185 11.50 -1.65 -14.55
C ALA A 185 10.28 -2.19 -13.80
N ILE A 186 10.48 -3.12 -12.86
CA ILE A 186 9.39 -3.64 -11.99
C ILE A 186 8.77 -2.47 -11.22
N ALA A 187 9.58 -1.63 -10.57
CA ALA A 187 9.10 -0.47 -9.84
C ALA A 187 8.33 0.53 -10.73
N TYR A 188 8.71 0.71 -12.00
CA TYR A 188 7.95 1.54 -12.96
C TYR A 188 6.55 0.96 -13.21
N PHE A 189 6.44 -0.34 -13.34
CA PHE A 189 5.13 -0.98 -13.47
C PHE A 189 4.31 -0.83 -12.18
N GLU A 190 4.89 -1.09 -11.01
CA GLU A 190 4.18 -0.93 -9.73
C GLU A 190 3.72 0.51 -9.49
N LYS A 191 4.49 1.52 -9.92
CA LYS A 191 4.06 2.94 -9.91
C LYS A 191 2.81 3.19 -10.76
N SER A 192 2.57 2.38 -11.79
CA SER A 192 1.37 2.46 -12.63
C SER A 192 0.12 1.82 -12.01
N LEU A 193 0.29 1.02 -10.95
CA LEU A 193 -0.77 0.31 -10.26
C LEU A 193 -1.56 1.25 -9.33
N VAL A 194 -2.11 2.32 -9.88
CA VAL A 194 -2.93 3.30 -9.15
C VAL A 194 -4.40 3.04 -9.42
N THR A 195 -5.17 2.88 -8.35
CA THR A 195 -6.62 2.61 -8.41
C THR A 195 -7.42 3.84 -8.02
N GLY A 196 -7.33 4.88 -8.83
CA GLY A 196 -8.12 6.11 -8.67
C GLY A 196 -9.61 5.91 -9.05
N ASN A 197 -10.35 7.03 -9.04
CA ASN A 197 -11.75 7.09 -9.45
C ASN A 197 -12.71 6.21 -8.64
N SER A 198 -12.38 5.86 -7.39
CA SER A 198 -13.34 5.25 -6.48
C SER A 198 -14.56 6.17 -6.28
N ARG A 199 -15.69 5.62 -5.79
CA ARG A 199 -16.87 6.43 -5.45
C ARG A 199 -16.52 7.51 -4.44
N PHE A 200 -15.63 7.20 -3.49
CA PHE A 200 -15.12 8.18 -2.54
C PHE A 200 -14.22 9.24 -3.20
N ASP A 201 -13.36 8.90 -4.17
CA ASP A 201 -12.59 9.90 -4.92
C ASP A 201 -13.49 10.85 -5.69
N GLN A 202 -14.57 10.35 -6.29
CA GLN A 202 -15.58 11.17 -6.99
C GLN A 202 -16.29 12.10 -6.00
N TYR A 203 -16.63 11.61 -4.81
CA TYR A 203 -17.19 12.43 -3.72
C TYR A 203 -16.24 13.56 -3.32
N LEU A 204 -14.98 13.27 -3.10
CA LEU A 204 -13.96 14.27 -2.77
C LEU A 204 -13.74 15.30 -3.87
N ARG A 205 -14.04 14.95 -5.14
CA ARG A 205 -14.02 15.88 -6.28
C ARG A 205 -15.33 16.67 -6.44
N GLY A 206 -16.27 16.55 -5.50
CA GLY A 206 -17.49 17.32 -5.44
C GLY A 206 -18.75 16.63 -5.97
N ASN A 207 -18.67 15.36 -6.39
CA ASN A 207 -19.86 14.60 -6.77
C ASN A 207 -20.52 13.96 -5.53
N ASN A 208 -21.38 14.73 -4.88
CA ASN A 208 -22.02 14.34 -3.61
C ASN A 208 -23.00 13.14 -3.74
N GLU A 209 -23.41 12.77 -4.93
CA GLU A 209 -24.35 11.67 -5.17
C GLU A 209 -23.67 10.30 -5.25
N THR A 210 -22.34 10.25 -5.28
CA THR A 210 -21.59 8.99 -5.41
C THR A 210 -21.54 8.16 -4.13
N LEU A 211 -21.81 8.78 -2.98
CA LEU A 211 -21.90 8.09 -1.69
C LEU A 211 -23.33 8.08 -1.18
N THR A 212 -23.75 6.95 -0.66
CA THR A 212 -25.01 6.80 0.09
C THR A 212 -24.97 7.56 1.42
N THR A 213 -26.12 7.76 2.05
CA THR A 213 -26.23 8.36 3.38
C THR A 213 -25.42 7.55 4.42
N ASN A 214 -25.46 6.23 4.31
CA ASN A 214 -24.76 5.33 5.22
C ASN A 214 -23.24 5.45 5.07
N GLU A 215 -22.73 5.51 3.84
CA GLU A 215 -21.30 5.71 3.55
C GLU A 215 -20.80 7.08 4.01
N LYS A 216 -21.60 8.13 3.87
CA LYS A 216 -21.29 9.46 4.39
C LYS A 216 -21.21 9.44 5.93
N ALA A 217 -22.16 8.80 6.60
CA ALA A 217 -22.12 8.62 8.06
C ALA A 217 -20.88 7.83 8.49
N GLY A 218 -20.53 6.77 7.75
CA GLY A 218 -19.31 5.99 7.95
C GLY A 218 -18.04 6.82 7.79
N TYR A 219 -17.99 7.73 6.81
CA TYR A 219 -16.88 8.66 6.65
C TYR A 219 -16.71 9.59 7.84
N GLU A 220 -17.80 10.16 8.38
CA GLU A 220 -17.73 10.98 9.59
C GLU A 220 -17.18 10.18 10.80
N LEU A 221 -17.66 8.94 10.99
CA LEU A 221 -17.13 8.05 12.02
C LEU A 221 -15.64 7.72 11.81
N PHE A 222 -15.24 7.51 10.55
CA PHE A 222 -13.85 7.28 10.17
C PHE A 222 -12.96 8.48 10.50
N LYS A 223 -13.39 9.69 10.18
CA LYS A 223 -12.65 10.92 10.51
C LYS A 223 -12.40 11.05 12.02
N LEU A 224 -13.40 10.73 12.82
CA LEU A 224 -13.31 10.81 14.29
C LEU A 224 -12.40 9.76 14.91
N ASN A 225 -12.37 8.54 14.35
CA ASN A 225 -11.77 7.41 15.03
C ASN A 225 -10.47 6.89 14.35
N CYS A 226 -10.31 7.10 13.04
CA CYS A 226 -9.32 6.39 12.22
C CYS A 226 -8.35 7.32 11.48
N ALA A 227 -8.83 8.51 11.05
CA ALA A 227 -8.06 9.40 10.17
C ALA A 227 -6.81 10.01 10.81
N SER A 228 -6.61 9.88 12.12
CA SER A 228 -5.36 10.30 12.78
C SER A 228 -4.15 9.47 12.32
N CYS A 229 -4.36 8.21 11.95
CA CYS A 229 -3.34 7.28 11.45
C CYS A 229 -3.56 6.94 9.97
N HIS A 230 -4.84 6.82 9.56
CA HIS A 230 -5.24 6.52 8.20
C HIS A 230 -5.59 7.81 7.44
N PHE A 231 -4.59 8.56 7.02
CA PHE A 231 -4.70 9.84 6.31
C PHE A 231 -4.03 9.80 4.93
N GLY A 232 -4.10 10.93 4.21
CA GLY A 232 -3.48 11.08 2.89
C GLY A 232 -4.25 10.36 1.77
N PRO A 233 -3.68 10.29 0.55
CA PRO A 233 -4.40 9.80 -0.63
C PRO A 233 -4.74 8.31 -0.56
N THR A 234 -3.98 7.54 0.18
CA THR A 234 -4.17 6.08 0.33
C THR A 234 -4.83 5.67 1.64
N LEU A 235 -5.24 6.62 2.49
CA LEU A 235 -5.77 6.35 3.83
C LEU A 235 -4.81 5.41 4.61
N GLY A 236 -3.54 5.77 4.62
CA GLY A 236 -2.44 5.02 5.20
C GLY A 236 -1.17 5.20 4.39
N GLY A 237 -0.14 4.41 4.67
CA GLY A 237 1.16 4.47 3.99
C GLY A 237 2.08 5.58 4.44
N GLY A 238 1.59 6.57 5.20
CA GLY A 238 2.30 7.80 5.55
C GLY A 238 2.94 7.84 6.93
N SER A 239 2.74 6.84 7.77
CA SER A 239 3.30 6.78 9.13
C SER A 239 3.56 5.34 9.58
N TYR A 240 4.27 5.22 10.69
CA TYR A 240 4.37 3.99 11.47
C TYR A 240 3.60 4.17 12.77
N GLU A 241 2.78 3.18 13.12
CA GLU A 241 1.98 3.20 14.33
C GLU A 241 2.11 1.90 15.10
N LYS A 242 2.04 2.01 16.43
CA LYS A 242 2.09 0.85 17.31
C LYS A 242 0.80 0.04 17.20
N MET A 243 0.93 -1.26 16.95
CA MET A 243 -0.22 -2.15 16.94
C MET A 243 -0.68 -2.41 18.39
N GLY A 244 -1.83 -1.83 18.74
CA GLY A 244 -2.36 -1.98 20.09
C GLY A 244 -1.94 -0.89 21.07
N GLU A 245 -2.18 0.37 20.71
CA GLU A 245 -1.86 1.56 21.53
C GLU A 245 -2.63 1.59 22.86
N LYS A 246 -3.90 1.18 22.86
CA LYS A 246 -4.78 1.19 24.07
C LYS A 246 -4.96 -0.19 24.67
N HIS A 247 -5.07 -1.22 23.86
CA HIS A 247 -5.12 -2.61 24.32
C HIS A 247 -4.13 -3.44 23.52
N ASN A 248 -3.46 -4.36 24.17
CA ASN A 248 -2.50 -5.25 23.53
C ASN A 248 -3.23 -6.14 22.49
N TYR A 249 -2.96 -5.88 21.21
CA TYR A 249 -3.51 -6.62 20.09
C TYR A 249 -3.18 -8.10 20.18
N PHE A 250 -1.94 -8.43 20.52
CA PHE A 250 -1.43 -9.81 20.53
C PHE A 250 -2.12 -10.66 21.58
N ASN A 251 -2.43 -10.05 22.74
CA ASN A 251 -3.22 -10.73 23.77
C ASN A 251 -4.66 -10.98 23.31
N LEU A 252 -5.30 -10.03 22.62
CA LEU A 252 -6.67 -10.17 22.12
C LEU A 252 -6.75 -11.14 20.93
N ARG A 253 -5.77 -11.12 20.06
CA ARG A 253 -5.63 -12.07 18.95
C ARG A 253 -5.44 -13.50 19.49
N GLY A 254 -4.70 -13.66 20.57
CA GLY A 254 -4.24 -14.95 21.10
C GLY A 254 -3.07 -15.54 20.31
N GLY A 255 -2.64 -16.74 20.69
CA GLY A 255 -1.51 -17.43 20.11
C GLY A 255 -0.15 -16.89 20.59
N GLU A 256 0.92 -17.48 20.10
CA GLU A 256 2.30 -17.08 20.43
C GLU A 256 2.73 -15.91 19.56
N LEU A 257 3.66 -15.10 20.10
CA LEU A 257 4.34 -14.06 19.35
C LEU A 257 5.34 -14.68 18.37
N THR A 258 5.37 -14.15 17.16
CA THR A 258 6.33 -14.51 16.13
C THR A 258 7.34 -13.38 15.92
N GLU A 259 8.41 -13.64 15.16
CA GLU A 259 9.34 -12.58 14.76
C GLU A 259 8.67 -11.47 13.97
N ALA A 260 7.67 -11.81 13.15
CA ALA A 260 6.90 -10.84 12.37
C ALA A 260 6.14 -9.83 13.27
N ASP A 261 5.71 -10.24 14.45
CA ASP A 261 5.00 -9.39 15.42
C ASP A 261 5.88 -8.26 15.99
N ASN A 262 7.21 -8.37 15.90
CA ASN A 262 8.12 -7.31 16.32
C ASN A 262 8.02 -6.06 15.43
N GLY A 263 7.52 -6.20 14.19
CA GLY A 263 7.35 -5.09 13.25
C GLY A 263 8.68 -4.36 12.97
N ARG A 264 8.64 -3.01 13.05
CA ARG A 264 9.79 -2.15 12.75
C ARG A 264 11.01 -2.38 13.63
N PHE A 265 10.85 -2.91 14.84
CA PHE A 265 11.98 -3.33 15.67
C PHE A 265 12.93 -4.29 14.93
N ASN A 266 12.41 -5.13 14.02
CA ASN A 266 13.24 -6.03 13.23
C ASN A 266 14.26 -5.28 12.35
N VAL A 267 13.94 -4.04 11.98
CA VAL A 267 14.78 -3.17 11.15
C VAL A 267 15.71 -2.31 12.00
N THR A 268 15.16 -1.62 12.99
CA THR A 268 15.87 -0.58 13.74
C THR A 268 16.63 -1.12 14.95
N LYS A 269 16.19 -2.25 15.51
CA LYS A 269 16.64 -2.82 16.78
C LYS A 269 16.46 -1.88 17.98
N ASP A 270 15.67 -0.80 17.82
CA ASP A 270 15.26 0.08 18.92
C ASP A 270 13.97 -0.47 19.55
N GLU A 271 13.97 -0.69 20.86
CA GLU A 271 12.78 -1.16 21.61
C GLU A 271 11.57 -0.23 21.48
N LYS A 272 11.79 1.05 21.19
CA LYS A 272 10.70 2.01 20.94
C LYS A 272 9.88 1.67 19.70
N ASP A 273 10.48 0.97 18.73
CA ASP A 273 9.87 0.58 17.47
C ASP A 273 9.21 -0.81 17.53
N ARG A 274 9.24 -1.47 18.69
CA ARG A 274 8.63 -2.80 18.87
C ARG A 274 7.11 -2.71 18.69
N HIS A 275 6.60 -3.60 17.82
CA HIS A 275 5.19 -3.66 17.43
C HIS A 275 4.71 -2.45 16.63
N PHE A 276 5.62 -1.60 16.12
CA PHE A 276 5.27 -0.58 15.15
C PHE A 276 5.26 -1.17 13.74
N PHE A 277 4.23 -0.81 12.99
CA PHE A 277 4.06 -1.20 11.59
C PHE A 277 3.77 0.04 10.75
N LYS A 278 4.20 0.01 9.49
CA LYS A 278 3.71 0.98 8.52
C LYS A 278 2.19 0.83 8.44
N VAL A 279 1.48 1.94 8.62
CA VAL A 279 0.02 1.95 8.50
C VAL A 279 -0.35 1.51 7.08
N PRO A 280 -1.11 0.42 6.90
CA PRO A 280 -1.46 -0.05 5.56
C PRO A 280 -2.43 0.90 4.86
N SER A 281 -2.36 0.96 3.53
CA SER A 281 -3.39 1.60 2.73
C SER A 281 -4.75 0.94 2.95
N LEU A 282 -5.82 1.74 2.99
CA LEU A 282 -7.19 1.23 3.03
C LEU A 282 -7.88 1.28 1.67
N ARG A 283 -7.18 1.74 0.60
CA ARG A 283 -7.71 1.63 -0.76
C ARG A 283 -7.88 0.15 -1.13
N ASN A 284 -9.01 -0.19 -1.71
CA ASN A 284 -9.39 -1.55 -2.09
C ASN A 284 -9.45 -2.54 -0.90
N VAL A 285 -9.55 -2.06 0.34
CA VAL A 285 -9.43 -2.88 1.54
C VAL A 285 -10.45 -4.02 1.61
N GLU A 286 -11.64 -3.88 1.02
CA GLU A 286 -12.63 -4.97 0.93
C GLU A 286 -12.13 -6.21 0.20
N LEU A 287 -11.09 -6.06 -0.66
CA LEU A 287 -10.53 -7.13 -1.47
C LEU A 287 -9.26 -7.76 -0.87
N THR A 288 -8.70 -7.17 0.18
CA THR A 288 -7.39 -7.55 0.72
C THR A 288 -7.48 -8.36 2.01
N PHE A 289 -8.54 -9.14 2.14
CA PHE A 289 -8.66 -10.12 3.22
C PHE A 289 -7.68 -11.31 3.02
N PRO A 290 -7.28 -12.01 4.12
CA PRO A 290 -7.52 -11.70 5.52
C PRO A 290 -6.67 -10.51 6.01
N TYR A 291 -7.09 -9.88 7.11
CA TYR A 291 -6.56 -8.61 7.58
C TYR A 291 -5.46 -8.77 8.61
N PHE A 292 -4.70 -7.66 8.81
CA PHE A 292 -3.53 -7.50 9.64
C PHE A 292 -2.28 -8.18 9.05
N HIS A 293 -1.13 -7.85 9.63
CA HIS A 293 0.17 -8.37 9.19
C HIS A 293 0.27 -9.91 9.28
N ASP A 294 -0.51 -10.52 10.15
CA ASP A 294 -0.55 -11.95 10.40
C ASP A 294 -1.74 -12.68 9.75
N GLY A 295 -2.58 -11.95 9.01
CA GLY A 295 -3.77 -12.51 8.37
C GLY A 295 -4.73 -13.18 9.34
N SER A 296 -4.79 -12.72 10.60
CA SER A 296 -5.57 -13.37 11.66
C SER A 296 -7.07 -13.12 11.58
N THR A 297 -7.51 -12.10 10.84
CA THR A 297 -8.90 -11.67 10.80
C THR A 297 -9.48 -11.80 9.41
N ALA A 298 -10.51 -12.64 9.27
CA ALA A 298 -11.02 -13.04 7.95
C ALA A 298 -11.94 -12.01 7.28
N ASN A 299 -12.67 -11.18 8.06
CA ASN A 299 -13.66 -10.25 7.52
C ASN A 299 -13.43 -8.81 7.99
N LEU A 300 -13.91 -7.85 7.19
CA LEU A 300 -13.66 -6.43 7.39
C LEU A 300 -14.33 -5.89 8.66
N ALA A 301 -15.54 -6.34 8.97
CA ALA A 301 -16.27 -5.91 10.15
C ALA A 301 -15.52 -6.25 11.45
N ASP A 302 -14.95 -7.46 11.55
CA ASP A 302 -14.14 -7.85 12.70
C ASP A 302 -12.81 -7.09 12.77
N ALA A 303 -12.21 -6.78 11.61
CA ALA A 303 -11.01 -5.94 11.56
C ALA A 303 -11.30 -4.51 12.06
N ILE A 304 -12.42 -3.90 11.65
CA ILE A 304 -12.89 -2.60 12.16
C ILE A 304 -13.07 -2.64 13.67
N LYS A 305 -13.77 -3.65 14.17
CA LYS A 305 -14.02 -3.85 15.60
C LYS A 305 -12.71 -3.99 16.39
N MET A 306 -11.79 -4.83 15.90
CA MET A 306 -10.48 -5.02 16.51
C MET A 306 -9.70 -3.70 16.57
N MET A 307 -9.60 -2.97 15.46
CA MET A 307 -8.87 -1.68 15.40
C MET A 307 -9.49 -0.64 16.34
N ALA A 308 -10.80 -0.50 16.38
CA ALA A 308 -11.49 0.40 17.31
C ALA A 308 -11.15 0.06 18.78
N LYS A 309 -11.09 -1.22 19.11
CA LYS A 309 -10.75 -1.68 20.47
C LYS A 309 -9.29 -1.42 20.79
N VAL A 310 -8.35 -1.91 19.96
CA VAL A 310 -6.92 -1.89 20.31
C VAL A 310 -6.30 -0.50 20.18
N GLN A 311 -6.77 0.34 19.26
CA GLN A 311 -6.19 1.68 19.03
C GLN A 311 -6.91 2.79 19.77
N ARG A 312 -8.22 2.66 20.02
CA ARG A 312 -9.05 3.75 20.56
C ARG A 312 -9.76 3.39 21.86
N ASN A 313 -9.68 2.15 22.33
CA ASN A 313 -10.47 1.61 23.46
C ASN A 313 -11.98 1.87 23.27
N LYS A 314 -12.47 1.72 22.03
CA LYS A 314 -13.86 1.97 21.69
C LYS A 314 -14.57 0.68 21.31
N ASP A 315 -15.75 0.48 21.89
CA ASP A 315 -16.66 -0.58 21.50
C ASP A 315 -17.72 0.06 20.57
N LEU A 316 -17.59 -0.22 19.27
CA LEU A 316 -18.50 0.27 18.25
C LEU A 316 -19.80 -0.53 18.29
N THR A 317 -20.93 0.15 18.07
CA THR A 317 -22.23 -0.50 17.83
C THR A 317 -22.21 -1.23 16.48
N LYS A 318 -23.16 -2.14 16.29
CA LYS A 318 -23.31 -2.85 15.01
C LYS A 318 -23.53 -1.89 13.85
N ASP A 319 -24.32 -0.84 14.05
CA ASP A 319 -24.62 0.17 13.02
C ASP A 319 -23.39 1.00 12.68
N GLU A 320 -22.58 1.43 13.67
CA GLU A 320 -21.33 2.14 13.44
C GLU A 320 -20.33 1.28 12.64
N ILE A 321 -20.22 -0.03 12.97
CA ILE A 321 -19.37 -0.97 12.22
C ILE A 321 -19.84 -1.07 10.77
N THR A 322 -21.16 -1.24 10.55
CA THR A 322 -21.74 -1.34 9.21
C THR A 322 -21.49 -0.05 8.40
N GLN A 323 -21.67 1.12 9.01
CA GLN A 323 -21.43 2.40 8.34
C GLN A 323 -19.96 2.58 7.94
N ILE A 324 -19.02 2.27 8.83
CA ILE A 324 -17.59 2.32 8.54
C ILE A 324 -17.23 1.30 7.44
N GLU A 325 -17.77 0.09 7.50
CA GLU A 325 -17.54 -0.94 6.50
C GLU A 325 -18.04 -0.50 5.11
N ASP A 326 -19.25 0.06 5.03
CA ASP A 326 -19.80 0.60 3.79
C ASP A 326 -18.95 1.73 3.24
N PHE A 327 -18.49 2.64 4.10
CA PHE A 327 -17.53 3.67 3.70
C PHE A 327 -16.25 3.05 3.13
N LEU A 328 -15.65 2.09 3.80
CA LEU A 328 -14.41 1.44 3.35
C LEU A 328 -14.60 0.72 2.00
N LYS A 329 -15.75 0.14 1.72
CA LYS A 329 -16.09 -0.44 0.41
C LYS A 329 -16.16 0.63 -0.70
N SER A 330 -16.51 1.88 -0.37
CA SER A 330 -16.50 2.98 -1.32
C SER A 330 -15.11 3.40 -1.79
N LEU A 331 -14.03 2.91 -1.12
CA LEU A 331 -12.63 3.18 -1.44
C LEU A 331 -12.08 2.29 -2.57
N THR A 332 -12.84 1.30 -3.03
CA THR A 332 -12.44 0.46 -4.16
C THR A 332 -12.48 1.26 -5.45
N GLY A 333 -11.33 1.36 -6.09
CA GLY A 333 -11.13 2.21 -7.27
C GLY A 333 -11.09 1.44 -8.57
N GLU A 334 -10.63 2.12 -9.62
CA GLU A 334 -10.50 1.60 -10.97
C GLU A 334 -9.03 1.45 -11.37
N TYR A 335 -8.70 0.34 -12.00
CA TYR A 335 -7.44 0.15 -12.71
C TYR A 335 -7.71 0.14 -14.21
N LYS A 336 -7.04 1.02 -14.97
CA LYS A 336 -7.25 1.21 -16.41
C LYS A 336 -8.74 1.41 -16.80
N GLY A 337 -9.49 2.14 -15.95
CA GLY A 337 -10.90 2.45 -16.20
C GLY A 337 -11.89 1.32 -15.89
N LYS A 338 -11.46 0.26 -15.22
CA LYS A 338 -12.30 -0.85 -14.79
C LYS A 338 -12.19 -1.04 -13.28
N LEU A 339 -13.33 -1.19 -12.59
CA LEU A 339 -13.35 -1.46 -11.16
C LEU A 339 -12.50 -2.69 -10.81
N VAL A 340 -11.69 -2.58 -9.77
CA VAL A 340 -10.81 -3.68 -9.33
C VAL A 340 -11.59 -4.96 -9.02
N THR A 341 -12.80 -4.85 -8.47
CA THR A 341 -13.72 -5.98 -8.23
C THR A 341 -14.17 -6.70 -9.51
N LYS A 342 -14.00 -6.09 -10.68
CA LYS A 342 -14.45 -6.63 -11.98
C LYS A 342 -13.30 -7.01 -12.91
N LEU A 343 -12.06 -6.93 -12.43
CA LEU A 343 -10.89 -7.33 -13.20
C LEU A 343 -10.87 -8.86 -13.39
N ASN A 344 -10.36 -9.26 -14.53
CA ASN A 344 -10.06 -10.66 -14.85
C ASN A 344 -8.66 -10.73 -15.50
N ASP A 345 -8.16 -11.95 -15.75
CA ASP A 345 -6.81 -12.16 -16.26
C ASP A 345 -6.50 -11.36 -17.54
N LYS A 346 -7.49 -11.18 -18.43
CA LYS A 346 -7.31 -10.41 -19.68
C LYS A 346 -7.14 -8.92 -19.47
N ASP A 347 -7.59 -8.40 -18.33
CA ASP A 347 -7.47 -6.97 -18.00
C ASP A 347 -6.11 -6.63 -17.40
N VAL A 348 -5.39 -7.64 -16.90
CA VAL A 348 -4.16 -7.46 -16.12
C VAL A 348 -2.93 -8.10 -16.78
N GLN A 349 -3.12 -9.01 -17.72
CA GLN A 349 -2.08 -9.57 -18.60
C GLN A 349 -2.00 -8.72 -19.89
#